data_40f00cbb16c38517dd934ff6bf49be0f
#
_entry.id   40f00cbb16c38517dd934ff6bf49be0f
#
_cell.length_a   1.000
_cell.length_b   1.000
_cell.length_c   1.000
_cell.angle_alpha   90.00
_cell.angle_beta   90.00
_cell.angle_gamma   90.00
#
_symmetry.space_group_name_H-M   'P 1'
#
loop_
_entity.id
_entity.type
_entity.pdbx_description
1 polymer ?
#
loop_
_entity_poly.entity_id
_entity_poly.type
_entity_poly.pdbx_seq_one_letter_code
_entity_poly.pdbx_strand_id
1 'polypeptide(L)'
;LDLTVPAAHAQVNRAALEAGKHVYSEKPLATDREAGRELVKLAESHHLLIGCAPDTFLGAGLQAARAVLDAGTIGTPVAASAFMVGFGPERWHPDPAFFYAPGAGPLFDVGPYYLTMLVHLFGPIAAVNASAVIGRRQRPIFSEPLKGSLIDVTTPTHVSAHLEFVSGPATTLVTSFDVPASELPRGEVYGESGTLSLPDPNTFGGPVKVRLVDEPEWRPVPLAGDYEVESRGLGLADMAATIRSGAPRTAARHRASGALALHVLDAMQSILESAEARQWRTLTTSCERPAPLSTEVAA
;
A
#
# COMPACT_ATOMS: atom_id res chain seq x y z
N LEU A 1 -0.45 -15.97 -12.00
CA LEU A 1 0.15 -14.66 -11.78
C LEU A 1 -0.33 -13.72 -12.87
N ASP A 2 -0.96 -12.59 -12.47
CA ASP A 2 -1.40 -11.53 -13.37
C ASP A 2 -0.46 -10.31 -13.25
N LEU A 3 0.21 -9.98 -14.34
CA LEU A 3 1.13 -8.83 -14.48
C LEU A 3 0.67 -7.89 -15.61
N THR A 4 -0.62 -7.93 -15.93
CA THR A 4 -1.19 -7.07 -16.98
C THR A 4 -1.33 -5.62 -16.48
N VAL A 5 -1.90 -4.76 -17.31
CA VAL A 5 -2.19 -3.37 -16.92
C VAL A 5 -3.43 -3.31 -16.02
N PRO A 6 -3.57 -2.33 -15.12
CA PRO A 6 -4.67 -2.25 -14.16
C PRO A 6 -6.07 -2.42 -14.75
N ALA A 7 -6.31 -1.88 -15.94
CA ALA A 7 -7.59 -2.00 -16.64
C ALA A 7 -7.97 -3.44 -17.02
N ALA A 8 -7.00 -4.35 -17.12
CA ALA A 8 -7.22 -5.75 -17.47
C ALA A 8 -7.35 -6.68 -16.25
N HIS A 9 -6.89 -6.24 -15.07
CA HIS A 9 -6.81 -7.09 -13.87
C HIS A 9 -8.15 -7.77 -13.55
N ALA A 10 -9.25 -7.04 -13.52
CA ALA A 10 -10.55 -7.59 -13.17
C ALA A 10 -10.98 -8.71 -14.12
N GLN A 11 -10.77 -8.54 -15.43
CA GLN A 11 -11.13 -9.52 -16.45
C GLN A 11 -10.23 -10.75 -16.38
N VAL A 12 -8.91 -10.57 -16.30
CA VAL A 12 -7.92 -11.67 -16.27
C VAL A 12 -8.08 -12.49 -15.00
N ASN A 13 -8.18 -11.82 -13.86
CA ASN A 13 -8.35 -12.46 -12.56
C ASN A 13 -9.67 -13.26 -12.49
N ARG A 14 -10.78 -12.70 -13.01
CA ARG A 14 -12.07 -13.39 -13.09
C ARG A 14 -11.96 -14.65 -13.92
N ALA A 15 -11.39 -14.58 -15.12
CA ALA A 15 -11.25 -15.75 -16.01
C ALA A 15 -10.42 -16.86 -15.37
N ALA A 16 -9.35 -16.51 -14.64
CA ALA A 16 -8.54 -17.48 -13.92
C ALA A 16 -9.30 -18.15 -12.76
N LEU A 17 -10.05 -17.36 -11.97
CA LEU A 17 -10.88 -17.88 -10.87
C LEU A 17 -12.00 -18.79 -11.38
N GLU A 18 -12.69 -18.40 -12.46
CA GLU A 18 -13.72 -19.23 -13.11
C GLU A 18 -13.15 -20.55 -13.67
N ALA A 19 -11.87 -20.54 -14.09
CA ALA A 19 -11.13 -21.74 -14.48
C ALA A 19 -10.60 -22.56 -13.28
N GLY A 20 -11.01 -22.25 -12.05
CA GLY A 20 -10.63 -22.98 -10.84
C GLY A 20 -9.17 -22.76 -10.40
N LYS A 21 -8.55 -21.63 -10.74
CA LYS A 21 -7.17 -21.32 -10.40
C LYS A 21 -7.08 -20.30 -9.27
N HIS A 22 -6.14 -20.49 -8.35
CA HIS A 22 -5.72 -19.44 -7.45
C HIS A 22 -5.07 -18.30 -8.24
N VAL A 23 -5.23 -17.06 -7.78
CA VAL A 23 -4.73 -15.86 -8.47
C VAL A 23 -3.86 -15.03 -7.56
N TYR A 24 -2.71 -14.59 -8.06
CA TYR A 24 -1.92 -13.49 -7.48
C TYR A 24 -1.76 -12.41 -8.54
N SER A 25 -2.18 -11.18 -8.22
CA SER A 25 -2.27 -10.07 -9.16
C SER A 25 -1.31 -8.94 -8.79
N GLU A 26 -0.86 -8.18 -9.78
CA GLU A 26 -0.28 -6.87 -9.54
C GLU A 26 -1.32 -5.90 -8.99
N LYS A 27 -0.79 -4.83 -8.36
CA LYS A 27 -1.60 -3.73 -7.83
C LYS A 27 -2.05 -2.76 -8.95
N PRO A 28 -3.19 -2.12 -8.78
CA PRO A 28 -4.25 -2.35 -7.79
C PRO A 28 -5.06 -3.62 -8.12
N LEU A 29 -5.76 -4.19 -7.15
CA LEU A 29 -6.58 -5.40 -7.33
C LEU A 29 -7.56 -5.29 -8.50
N ALA A 30 -8.16 -4.10 -8.64
CA ALA A 30 -9.03 -3.70 -9.74
C ALA A 30 -9.00 -2.17 -9.87
N THR A 31 -9.64 -1.62 -10.89
CA THR A 31 -9.76 -0.18 -11.11
C THR A 31 -10.80 0.50 -10.23
N ASP A 32 -11.73 -0.27 -9.66
CA ASP A 32 -12.78 0.19 -8.78
C ASP A 32 -13.13 -0.85 -7.70
N ARG A 33 -13.74 -0.35 -6.61
CA ARG A 33 -14.10 -1.12 -5.42
C ARG A 33 -15.08 -2.26 -5.72
N GLU A 34 -16.05 -2.05 -6.58
CA GLU A 34 -17.08 -3.07 -6.85
C GLU A 34 -16.48 -4.24 -7.62
N ALA A 35 -15.70 -3.98 -8.66
CA ALA A 35 -14.97 -5.02 -9.38
C ALA A 35 -14.03 -5.80 -8.44
N GLY A 36 -13.31 -5.12 -7.54
CA GLY A 36 -12.48 -5.78 -6.53
C GLY A 36 -13.30 -6.66 -5.57
N ARG A 37 -14.47 -6.18 -5.14
CA ARG A 37 -15.39 -6.93 -4.27
C ARG A 37 -15.93 -8.19 -4.96
N GLU A 38 -16.30 -8.09 -6.23
CA GLU A 38 -16.74 -9.23 -7.01
C GLU A 38 -15.66 -10.30 -7.16
N LEU A 39 -14.39 -9.91 -7.38
CA LEU A 39 -13.28 -10.85 -7.47
C LEU A 39 -13.05 -11.60 -6.15
N VAL A 40 -13.08 -10.89 -5.01
CA VAL A 40 -12.92 -11.54 -3.70
C VAL A 40 -14.07 -12.51 -3.44
N LYS A 41 -15.33 -12.10 -3.68
CA LYS A 41 -16.51 -12.98 -3.54
C LYS A 41 -16.45 -14.20 -4.46
N LEU A 42 -15.99 -14.02 -5.71
CA LEU A 42 -15.83 -15.11 -6.66
C LEU A 42 -14.79 -16.12 -6.17
N ALA A 43 -13.63 -15.64 -5.71
CA ALA A 43 -12.60 -16.50 -5.14
C ALA A 43 -13.13 -17.30 -3.94
N GLU A 44 -13.84 -16.65 -3.02
CA GLU A 44 -14.45 -17.28 -1.86
C GLU A 44 -15.48 -18.37 -2.26
N SER A 45 -16.38 -18.05 -3.22
CA SER A 45 -17.42 -18.98 -3.69
C SER A 45 -16.85 -20.23 -4.37
N HIS A 46 -15.69 -20.11 -5.01
CA HIS A 46 -14.97 -21.21 -5.62
C HIS A 46 -13.95 -21.87 -4.67
N HIS A 47 -13.88 -21.44 -3.41
CA HIS A 47 -12.87 -21.89 -2.47
C HIS A 47 -11.43 -21.68 -2.98
N LEU A 48 -11.15 -20.59 -3.66
CA LEU A 48 -9.85 -20.21 -4.19
C LEU A 48 -9.23 -19.10 -3.37
N LEU A 49 -7.91 -18.96 -3.44
CA LEU A 49 -7.19 -17.83 -2.90
C LEU A 49 -7.00 -16.79 -4.00
N ILE A 50 -7.20 -15.54 -3.65
CA ILE A 50 -6.78 -14.39 -4.43
C ILE A 50 -5.83 -13.55 -3.58
N GLY A 51 -4.64 -13.26 -4.10
CA GLY A 51 -3.63 -12.37 -3.52
C GLY A 51 -3.33 -11.22 -4.45
N CYS A 52 -2.78 -10.15 -3.90
CA CYS A 52 -2.42 -8.97 -4.69
C CYS A 52 -1.20 -8.26 -4.09
N ALA A 53 -0.33 -7.77 -4.96
CA ALA A 53 0.73 -6.84 -4.57
C ALA A 53 0.14 -5.53 -3.98
N PRO A 54 0.92 -4.76 -3.21
CA PRO A 54 2.34 -4.93 -2.97
C PRO A 54 2.63 -5.95 -1.87
N ASP A 55 3.77 -6.63 -1.99
CA ASP A 55 4.29 -7.57 -1.01
C ASP A 55 5.51 -7.04 -0.23
N THR A 56 5.91 -5.81 -0.50
CA THR A 56 7.05 -5.13 0.14
C THR A 56 6.92 -5.01 1.66
N PHE A 57 5.68 -5.01 2.19
CA PHE A 57 5.46 -4.99 3.64
C PHE A 57 5.94 -6.29 4.34
N LEU A 58 6.21 -7.34 3.59
CA LEU A 58 6.81 -8.59 4.07
C LEU A 58 8.34 -8.49 4.15
N GLY A 59 8.95 -7.44 3.61
CA GLY A 59 10.38 -7.18 3.68
C GLY A 59 10.87 -6.86 5.09
N ALA A 60 12.16 -7.10 5.32
CA ALA A 60 12.82 -6.98 6.62
C ALA A 60 12.60 -5.61 7.30
N GLY A 61 12.54 -4.53 6.50
CA GLY A 61 12.32 -3.17 7.04
C GLY A 61 10.96 -3.00 7.71
N LEU A 62 9.86 -3.31 7.02
CA LEU A 62 8.52 -3.15 7.60
C LEU A 62 8.20 -4.24 8.64
N GLN A 63 8.81 -5.43 8.54
CA GLN A 63 8.72 -6.45 9.58
C GLN A 63 9.44 -5.99 10.87
N ALA A 64 10.62 -5.36 10.76
CA ALA A 64 11.31 -4.78 11.92
C ALA A 64 10.52 -3.63 12.55
N ALA A 65 9.95 -2.73 11.73
CA ALA A 65 9.07 -1.67 12.21
C ALA A 65 7.85 -2.23 12.95
N ARG A 66 7.24 -3.29 12.41
CA ARG A 66 6.14 -4.00 13.04
C ARG A 66 6.52 -4.61 14.38
N ALA A 67 7.70 -5.24 14.47
CA ALA A 67 8.19 -5.84 15.72
C ALA A 67 8.39 -4.79 16.82
N VAL A 68 8.89 -3.59 16.48
CA VAL A 68 9.02 -2.46 17.43
C VAL A 68 7.67 -2.06 18.02
N LEU A 69 6.62 -1.99 17.17
CA LEU A 69 5.27 -1.65 17.62
C LEU A 69 4.66 -2.76 18.49
N ASP A 70 4.77 -4.02 18.06
CA ASP A 70 4.20 -5.16 18.76
C ASP A 70 4.90 -5.42 20.11
N ALA A 71 6.19 -5.03 20.23
CA ALA A 71 6.94 -5.02 21.48
C ALA A 71 6.59 -3.85 22.42
N GLY A 72 5.78 -2.90 21.98
CA GLY A 72 5.44 -1.70 22.75
C GLY A 72 6.61 -0.74 23.01
N THR A 73 7.67 -0.80 22.21
CA THR A 73 8.91 -0.03 22.43
C THR A 73 8.68 1.47 22.50
N ILE A 74 7.75 2.01 21.71
CA ILE A 74 7.40 3.44 21.70
C ILE A 74 6.13 3.76 22.50
N GLY A 75 5.63 2.82 23.31
CA GLY A 75 4.33 2.93 23.97
C GLY A 75 3.15 2.76 23.01
N THR A 76 1.96 3.15 23.44
CA THR A 76 0.75 3.10 22.60
C THR A 76 0.90 4.08 21.43
N PRO A 77 0.73 3.66 20.17
CA PRO A 77 0.71 4.57 19.03
C PRO A 77 -0.46 5.56 19.14
N VAL A 78 -0.16 6.85 19.03
CA VAL A 78 -1.14 7.94 19.09
C VAL A 78 -1.49 8.44 17.69
N ALA A 79 -0.46 8.61 16.86
CA ALA A 79 -0.61 9.13 15.51
C ALA A 79 0.50 8.63 14.58
N ALA A 80 0.33 8.85 13.28
CA ALA A 80 1.36 8.61 12.29
C ALA A 80 1.31 9.63 11.14
N SER A 81 2.41 9.73 10.42
CA SER A 81 2.49 10.47 9.16
C SER A 81 3.16 9.63 8.08
N ALA A 82 2.72 9.80 6.84
CA ALA A 82 3.27 9.09 5.69
C ALA A 82 3.28 10.00 4.46
N PHE A 83 4.45 10.10 3.80
CA PHE A 83 4.66 11.05 2.71
C PHE A 83 5.27 10.38 1.48
N MET A 84 4.43 10.16 0.47
CA MET A 84 4.85 9.86 -0.89
C MET A 84 4.87 11.16 -1.68
N VAL A 85 5.95 11.90 -1.63
CA VAL A 85 6.07 13.18 -2.32
C VAL A 85 7.29 13.20 -3.22
N GLY A 86 7.09 13.66 -4.44
CA GLY A 86 8.15 13.72 -5.42
C GLY A 86 7.70 14.40 -6.71
N PHE A 87 8.62 14.49 -7.64
CA PHE A 87 8.29 14.86 -9.01
C PHE A 87 7.74 13.64 -9.75
N GLY A 88 6.83 13.86 -10.69
CA GLY A 88 6.11 12.80 -11.38
C GLY A 88 6.94 11.93 -12.33
N PRO A 89 6.34 10.83 -12.84
CA PRO A 89 6.98 9.84 -13.70
C PRO A 89 7.40 10.37 -15.07
N GLU A 90 6.94 11.55 -15.51
CA GLU A 90 7.35 12.19 -16.75
C GLU A 90 8.87 12.49 -16.84
N ARG A 91 9.60 12.35 -15.73
CA ARG A 91 11.05 12.50 -15.70
C ARG A 91 11.83 11.28 -16.17
N TRP A 92 11.26 10.09 -16.01
CA TRP A 92 11.99 8.84 -16.20
C TRP A 92 11.23 7.79 -17.01
N HIS A 93 9.88 7.82 -17.01
CA HIS A 93 9.09 6.82 -17.73
C HIS A 93 9.03 7.17 -19.23
N PRO A 94 9.27 6.20 -20.14
CA PRO A 94 9.28 6.46 -21.59
C PRO A 94 7.91 6.87 -22.16
N ASP A 95 6.81 6.40 -21.55
CA ASP A 95 5.43 6.78 -21.89
C ASP A 95 4.63 7.04 -20.60
N PRO A 96 4.72 8.24 -20.00
CA PRO A 96 4.14 8.53 -18.68
C PRO A 96 2.67 8.94 -18.71
N ALA A 97 2.01 9.04 -19.86
CA ALA A 97 0.68 9.62 -19.97
C ALA A 97 -0.39 8.89 -19.13
N PHE A 98 -0.31 7.55 -19.02
CA PHE A 98 -1.28 6.77 -18.28
C PHE A 98 -1.29 7.06 -16.77
N PHE A 99 -0.18 7.55 -16.20
CA PHE A 99 -0.14 7.95 -14.78
C PHE A 99 -1.00 9.19 -14.48
N TYR A 100 -1.43 9.92 -15.50
CA TYR A 100 -2.20 11.16 -15.39
C TYR A 100 -3.63 11.04 -15.90
N ALA A 101 -4.03 9.83 -16.29
CA ALA A 101 -5.37 9.48 -16.73
C ALA A 101 -6.33 9.20 -15.53
N PRO A 102 -7.66 9.20 -15.75
CA PRO A 102 -8.62 8.81 -14.72
C PRO A 102 -8.31 7.42 -14.14
N GLY A 103 -8.40 7.27 -12.81
CA GLY A 103 -8.08 6.03 -12.12
C GLY A 103 -6.59 5.80 -11.85
N ALA A 104 -5.74 6.77 -12.17
CA ALA A 104 -4.31 6.76 -11.88
C ALA A 104 -3.92 7.87 -10.88
N GLY A 105 -2.78 8.53 -11.07
CA GLY A 105 -2.24 9.53 -10.15
C GLY A 105 -1.42 8.92 -9.02
N PRO A 106 -0.78 9.77 -8.19
CA PRO A 106 0.11 9.31 -7.12
C PRO A 106 -0.57 8.40 -6.10
N LEU A 107 -1.87 8.60 -5.86
CA LEU A 107 -2.63 7.78 -4.91
C LEU A 107 -2.83 6.35 -5.42
N PHE A 108 -3.15 6.14 -6.69
CA PHE A 108 -3.38 4.79 -7.23
C PHE A 108 -2.09 4.09 -7.68
N ASP A 109 -1.04 4.85 -8.00
CA ASP A 109 0.26 4.28 -8.38
C ASP A 109 1.07 3.83 -7.17
N VAL A 110 1.30 4.72 -6.21
CA VAL A 110 2.18 4.47 -5.05
C VAL A 110 1.41 4.35 -3.74
N GLY A 111 0.21 4.91 -3.65
CA GLY A 111 -0.66 4.79 -2.48
C GLY A 111 -0.87 3.36 -1.98
N PRO A 112 -1.00 2.32 -2.84
CA PRO A 112 -1.09 0.94 -2.37
C PRO A 112 0.02 0.52 -1.41
N TYR A 113 1.27 0.95 -1.64
CA TYR A 113 2.40 0.63 -0.77
C TYR A 113 2.26 1.27 0.61
N TYR A 114 1.91 2.56 0.64
CA TYR A 114 1.75 3.33 1.88
C TYR A 114 0.54 2.88 2.69
N LEU A 115 -0.60 2.65 2.04
CA LEU A 115 -1.81 2.17 2.72
C LEU A 115 -1.63 0.74 3.23
N THR A 116 -1.00 -0.15 2.45
CA THR A 116 -0.68 -1.51 2.90
C THR A 116 0.27 -1.49 4.09
N MET A 117 1.32 -0.65 4.08
CA MET A 117 2.20 -0.42 5.23
C MET A 117 1.40 0.00 6.47
N LEU A 118 0.54 0.99 6.34
CA LEU A 118 -0.25 1.50 7.47
C LEU A 118 -1.24 0.44 8.00
N VAL A 119 -1.90 -0.32 7.13
CA VAL A 119 -2.78 -1.44 7.54
C VAL A 119 -1.96 -2.57 8.18
N HIS A 120 -0.76 -2.85 7.67
CA HIS A 120 0.14 -3.81 8.31
C HIS A 120 0.55 -3.38 9.73
N LEU A 121 0.75 -2.09 9.97
CA LEU A 121 1.14 -1.54 11.26
C LEU A 121 -0.04 -1.40 12.24
N PHE A 122 -1.22 -1.00 11.77
CA PHE A 122 -2.34 -0.59 12.63
C PHE A 122 -3.62 -1.41 12.44
N GLY A 123 -3.71 -2.26 11.42
CA GLY A 123 -4.95 -2.94 11.07
C GLY A 123 -5.86 -2.08 10.18
N PRO A 124 -7.17 -2.38 10.12
CA PRO A 124 -8.07 -1.77 9.16
C PRO A 124 -8.31 -0.27 9.40
N ILE A 125 -8.46 0.47 8.31
CA ILE A 125 -8.87 1.87 8.29
C ILE A 125 -10.39 1.91 8.49
N ALA A 126 -10.86 2.77 9.40
CA ALA A 126 -12.28 2.96 9.70
C ALA A 126 -12.91 4.05 8.84
N ALA A 127 -12.23 5.19 8.74
CA ALA A 127 -12.74 6.36 8.03
C ALA A 127 -11.61 7.21 7.44
N VAL A 128 -11.95 8.01 6.43
CA VAL A 128 -11.02 8.91 5.77
C VAL A 128 -11.63 10.29 5.53
N ASN A 129 -10.79 11.32 5.54
CA ASN A 129 -11.11 12.67 5.06
C ASN A 129 -9.96 13.18 4.20
N ALA A 130 -10.25 13.88 3.10
CA ALA A 130 -9.20 14.26 2.18
C ALA A 130 -9.47 15.57 1.42
N SER A 131 -8.38 16.11 0.86
CA SER A 131 -8.36 17.13 -0.17
C SER A 131 -7.50 16.65 -1.34
N ALA A 132 -7.97 16.89 -2.56
CA ALA A 132 -7.27 16.46 -3.78
C ALA A 132 -7.29 17.58 -4.82
N VAL A 133 -6.15 17.81 -5.48
CA VAL A 133 -6.00 18.85 -6.48
C VAL A 133 -5.19 18.38 -7.68
N ILE A 134 -5.45 18.96 -8.85
CA ILE A 134 -4.58 18.87 -10.02
C ILE A 134 -3.67 20.09 -9.96
N GLY A 135 -2.38 19.88 -9.63
CA GLY A 135 -1.42 20.98 -9.50
C GLY A 135 -1.09 21.64 -10.84
N ARG A 136 -1.03 20.85 -11.91
CA ARG A 136 -0.79 21.34 -13.28
C ARG A 136 -1.66 20.57 -14.26
N ARG A 137 -2.42 21.27 -15.09
CA ARG A 137 -3.30 20.63 -16.09
C ARG A 137 -2.55 20.07 -17.30
N GLN A 138 -1.33 20.53 -17.54
CA GLN A 138 -0.43 19.99 -18.56
C GLN A 138 0.97 19.82 -17.98
N ARG A 139 1.65 18.73 -18.34
CA ARG A 139 3.00 18.41 -17.88
C ARG A 139 3.88 18.04 -19.07
N PRO A 140 5.07 18.66 -19.19
CA PRO A 140 6.02 18.28 -20.24
C PRO A 140 6.72 16.96 -19.89
N ILE A 141 6.92 16.11 -20.88
CA ILE A 141 7.69 14.89 -20.77
C ILE A 141 9.18 15.22 -20.86
N PHE A 142 9.99 14.72 -19.92
CA PHE A 142 11.44 14.93 -19.89
C PHE A 142 12.22 13.69 -20.35
N SER A 143 11.57 12.52 -20.44
CA SER A 143 12.17 11.24 -20.83
C SER A 143 12.02 10.97 -22.33
N GLU A 144 13.01 10.30 -22.90
CA GLU A 144 12.92 9.80 -24.28
C GLU A 144 11.96 8.58 -24.33
N PRO A 145 11.26 8.30 -25.45
CA PRO A 145 11.36 9.01 -26.75
C PRO A 145 10.42 10.22 -26.88
N LEU A 146 9.55 10.50 -25.90
CA LEU A 146 8.47 11.48 -25.98
C LEU A 146 8.86 12.87 -25.43
N LYS A 147 10.14 13.11 -25.19
CA LYS A 147 10.66 14.35 -24.60
C LYS A 147 10.16 15.60 -25.33
N GLY A 148 9.63 16.56 -24.55
CA GLY A 148 9.07 17.81 -25.04
C GLY A 148 7.58 17.74 -25.40
N SER A 149 6.99 16.55 -25.51
CA SER A 149 5.53 16.39 -25.65
C SER A 149 4.82 16.77 -24.34
N LEU A 150 3.54 17.12 -24.43
CA LEU A 150 2.71 17.47 -23.29
C LEU A 150 1.74 16.34 -22.95
N ILE A 151 1.52 16.16 -21.65
CA ILE A 151 0.52 15.25 -21.10
C ILE A 151 -0.63 16.11 -20.55
N ASP A 152 -1.86 15.81 -20.93
CA ASP A 152 -3.05 16.36 -20.29
C ASP A 152 -3.33 15.59 -18.99
N VAL A 153 -3.46 16.33 -17.89
CA VAL A 153 -3.67 15.79 -16.55
C VAL A 153 -5.16 15.83 -16.21
N THR A 154 -5.75 14.67 -16.00
CA THR A 154 -7.19 14.51 -15.74
C THR A 154 -7.48 13.81 -14.40
N THR A 155 -6.46 13.50 -13.61
CA THR A 155 -6.58 12.93 -12.25
C THR A 155 -5.85 13.83 -11.25
N PRO A 156 -6.22 13.81 -9.95
CA PRO A 156 -5.49 14.54 -8.92
C PRO A 156 -4.02 14.14 -8.84
N THR A 157 -3.14 15.13 -8.80
CA THR A 157 -1.68 14.95 -8.71
C THR A 157 -1.11 15.26 -7.34
N HIS A 158 -1.93 15.83 -6.44
CA HIS A 158 -1.63 16.00 -5.02
C HIS A 158 -2.86 15.66 -4.21
N VAL A 159 -2.71 14.73 -3.26
CA VAL A 159 -3.76 14.27 -2.35
C VAL A 159 -3.23 14.32 -0.93
N SER A 160 -3.94 15.02 -0.04
CA SER A 160 -3.70 15.02 1.40
C SER A 160 -4.89 14.39 2.10
N ALA A 161 -4.66 13.36 2.89
CA ALA A 161 -5.71 12.60 3.56
C ALA A 161 -5.44 12.43 5.06
N HIS A 162 -6.51 12.42 5.84
CA HIS A 162 -6.54 11.94 7.22
C HIS A 162 -7.20 10.58 7.26
N LEU A 163 -6.58 9.63 7.97
CA LEU A 163 -7.05 8.26 8.11
C LEU A 163 -7.29 7.98 9.60
N GLU A 164 -8.44 7.41 9.92
CA GLU A 164 -8.74 6.87 11.24
C GLU A 164 -8.69 5.35 11.19
N PHE A 165 -7.94 4.73 12.09
CA PHE A 165 -7.84 3.29 12.20
C PHE A 165 -8.76 2.76 13.30
N VAL A 166 -9.28 1.54 13.13
CA VAL A 166 -10.07 0.88 14.17
C VAL A 166 -9.28 0.70 15.47
N SER A 167 -7.96 0.58 15.40
CA SER A 167 -7.04 0.49 16.54
C SER A 167 -6.74 1.82 17.23
N GLY A 168 -7.18 2.96 16.66
CA GLY A 168 -7.13 4.27 17.29
C GLY A 168 -6.19 5.32 16.70
N PRO A 169 -4.98 5.02 16.17
CA PRO A 169 -4.06 6.06 15.70
C PRO A 169 -4.65 6.89 14.55
N ALA A 170 -4.52 8.23 14.65
CA ALA A 170 -4.86 9.15 13.57
C ALA A 170 -3.65 9.32 12.65
N THR A 171 -3.83 9.19 11.34
CA THR A 171 -2.71 9.23 10.40
C THR A 171 -2.91 10.29 9.32
N THR A 172 -1.87 11.05 9.02
CA THR A 172 -1.80 11.92 7.84
C THR A 172 -1.06 11.20 6.71
N LEU A 173 -1.70 11.10 5.54
CA LEU A 173 -1.10 10.58 4.32
C LEU A 173 -1.09 11.67 3.25
N VAL A 174 0.08 11.89 2.64
CA VAL A 174 0.20 12.76 1.46
C VAL A 174 0.79 11.96 0.31
N THR A 175 0.11 11.98 -0.84
CA THR A 175 0.66 11.46 -2.10
C THR A 175 0.70 12.57 -3.15
N SER A 176 1.87 12.78 -3.78
CA SER A 176 2.05 13.90 -4.70
C SER A 176 3.10 13.64 -5.78
N PHE A 177 2.77 14.05 -7.02
CA PHE A 177 3.69 14.19 -8.14
C PHE A 177 4.10 15.65 -8.38
N ASP A 178 3.70 16.58 -7.49
CA ASP A 178 3.91 18.03 -7.66
C ASP A 178 5.00 18.62 -6.76
N VAL A 179 5.73 17.78 -6.02
CA VAL A 179 6.75 18.23 -5.07
C VAL A 179 8.14 18.04 -5.66
N PRO A 180 8.85 19.14 -6.03
CA PRO A 180 10.18 19.06 -6.65
C PRO A 180 11.27 18.53 -5.71
N ALA A 181 11.16 18.87 -4.41
CA ALA A 181 12.07 18.45 -3.35
C ALA A 181 11.37 18.45 -1.99
N SER A 182 11.78 17.56 -1.10
CA SER A 182 11.22 17.45 0.24
C SER A 182 12.28 16.89 1.20
N GLU A 183 12.23 17.34 2.45
CA GLU A 183 12.99 16.78 3.58
C GLU A 183 12.10 15.93 4.50
N LEU A 184 10.83 15.71 4.12
CA LEU A 184 9.90 14.90 4.90
C LEU A 184 10.35 13.41 4.93
N PRO A 185 10.19 12.73 6.08
CA PRO A 185 10.43 11.29 6.16
C PRO A 185 9.42 10.53 5.26
N ARG A 186 9.74 9.28 4.92
CA ARG A 186 8.76 8.41 4.25
C ARG A 186 7.55 8.13 5.12
N GLY A 187 7.77 7.97 6.42
CA GLY A 187 6.74 7.90 7.42
C GLY A 187 7.30 7.86 8.83
N GLU A 188 6.48 8.23 9.79
CA GLU A 188 6.78 8.14 11.22
C GLU A 188 5.55 7.70 11.99
N VAL A 189 5.78 6.95 13.06
CA VAL A 189 4.76 6.59 14.05
C VAL A 189 5.12 7.26 15.37
N TYR A 190 4.18 7.99 15.93
CA TYR A 190 4.31 8.71 17.19
C TYR A 190 3.60 7.93 18.29
N GLY A 191 4.36 7.44 19.25
CA GLY A 191 3.86 6.75 20.44
C GLY A 191 4.01 7.59 21.70
N GLU A 192 3.43 7.12 22.80
CA GLU A 192 3.50 7.80 24.10
C GLU A 192 4.93 7.96 24.64
N SER A 193 5.83 7.02 24.28
CA SER A 193 7.19 6.96 24.83
C SER A 193 8.28 7.18 23.78
N GLY A 194 7.93 7.36 22.51
CA GLY A 194 8.92 7.55 21.46
C GLY A 194 8.34 7.63 20.07
N THR A 195 9.23 7.79 19.10
CA THR A 195 8.90 7.87 17.67
C THR A 195 9.65 6.80 16.88
N LEU A 196 8.95 6.15 15.96
CA LEU A 196 9.51 5.17 15.02
C LEU A 196 9.54 5.80 13.61
N SER A 197 10.72 5.88 13.02
CA SER A 197 10.89 6.29 11.61
C SER A 197 10.83 5.06 10.71
N LEU A 198 9.99 5.15 9.68
CA LEU A 198 9.66 4.05 8.77
C LEU A 198 10.52 4.12 7.48
N PRO A 199 10.84 2.97 6.87
CA PRO A 199 11.51 2.91 5.59
C PRO A 199 10.58 3.32 4.45
N ASP A 200 11.13 3.41 3.22
CA ASP A 200 10.30 3.53 2.02
C ASP A 200 9.47 2.25 1.82
N PRO A 201 8.13 2.31 1.87
CA PRO A 201 7.29 1.11 1.75
C PRO A 201 7.33 0.46 0.36
N ASN A 202 7.92 1.11 -0.64
CA ASN A 202 8.15 0.54 -1.96
C ASN A 202 9.45 -0.30 -2.03
N THR A 203 10.14 -0.46 -0.91
CA THR A 203 11.34 -1.28 -0.78
C THR A 203 11.17 -2.37 0.28
N PHE A 204 12.08 -3.35 0.31
CA PHE A 204 12.04 -4.45 1.28
C PHE A 204 12.90 -4.19 2.52
N GLY A 205 13.90 -3.31 2.41
CA GLY A 205 14.87 -3.02 3.47
C GLY A 205 14.54 -1.82 4.33
N GLY A 206 15.58 -1.29 4.97
CA GLY A 206 15.53 -0.12 5.84
C GLY A 206 15.91 1.19 5.14
N PRO A 207 16.28 2.20 5.92
CA PRO A 207 16.50 2.14 7.37
C PRO A 207 15.21 2.25 8.19
N VAL A 208 15.21 1.60 9.35
CA VAL A 208 14.23 1.78 10.44
C VAL A 208 14.97 2.37 11.63
N LYS A 209 14.41 3.40 12.25
CA LYS A 209 15.03 4.07 13.39
C LYS A 209 13.99 4.33 14.47
N VAL A 210 14.43 4.31 15.72
CA VAL A 210 13.58 4.66 16.88
C VAL A 210 14.30 5.72 17.72
N ARG A 211 13.51 6.62 18.28
CA ARG A 211 13.98 7.58 19.29
C ARG A 211 12.97 7.62 20.43
N LEU A 212 13.43 7.31 21.63
CA LEU A 212 12.61 7.42 22.84
C LEU A 212 12.66 8.82 23.41
N VAL A 213 11.68 9.17 24.25
CA VAL A 213 11.53 10.50 24.82
C VAL A 213 12.78 10.97 25.61
N ASP A 214 13.46 10.02 26.28
CA ASP A 214 14.65 10.29 27.07
C ASP A 214 15.98 10.12 26.28
N GLU A 215 15.91 9.75 25.00
CA GLU A 215 17.09 9.57 24.14
C GLU A 215 17.36 10.85 23.33
N PRO A 216 18.61 11.37 23.30
CA PRO A 216 18.93 12.58 22.54
C PRO A 216 18.95 12.34 21.03
N GLU A 217 19.18 11.08 20.59
CA GLU A 217 19.41 10.74 19.19
C GLU A 217 18.60 9.55 18.71
N TRP A 218 18.41 9.48 17.39
CA TRP A 218 17.84 8.33 16.74
C TRP A 218 18.81 7.15 16.74
N ARG A 219 18.33 5.97 17.13
CA ARG A 219 19.10 4.74 17.03
C ARG A 219 18.51 3.84 15.92
N PRO A 220 19.36 3.14 15.16
CA PRO A 220 18.89 2.18 14.17
C PRO A 220 18.23 1.00 14.86
N VAL A 221 17.17 0.47 14.21
CA VAL A 221 16.56 -0.81 14.56
C VAL A 221 17.18 -1.88 13.65
N PRO A 222 17.73 -2.97 14.20
CA PRO A 222 18.22 -4.09 13.41
C PRO A 222 17.07 -4.66 12.55
N LEU A 223 17.36 -4.91 11.28
CA LEU A 223 16.39 -5.55 10.40
C LEU A 223 16.28 -7.04 10.75
N ALA A 224 15.07 -7.58 10.62
CA ALA A 224 14.79 -8.97 10.95
C ALA A 224 14.54 -9.78 9.66
N GLY A 225 15.31 -10.86 9.46
CA GLY A 225 15.14 -11.78 8.34
C GLY A 225 16.03 -11.44 7.12
N ASP A 226 15.86 -12.23 6.06
CA ASP A 226 16.77 -12.26 4.90
C ASP A 226 16.32 -11.36 3.73
N TYR A 227 15.16 -10.67 3.87
CA TYR A 227 14.52 -9.94 2.78
C TYR A 227 14.79 -8.44 2.86
N GLU A 228 16.07 -8.05 2.81
CA GLU A 228 16.53 -6.65 2.85
C GLU A 228 16.66 -6.01 1.46
N VAL A 229 16.81 -6.83 0.42
CA VAL A 229 16.98 -6.40 -0.97
C VAL A 229 15.71 -6.69 -1.76
N GLU A 230 15.74 -6.42 -3.07
CA GLU A 230 14.62 -6.72 -3.98
C GLU A 230 14.19 -8.18 -3.86
N SER A 231 13.00 -8.37 -3.31
CA SER A 231 12.42 -9.68 -2.99
C SER A 231 10.96 -9.78 -3.47
N ARG A 232 10.65 -9.15 -4.60
CA ARG A 232 9.30 -9.23 -5.20
C ARG A 232 8.94 -10.67 -5.52
N GLY A 233 7.72 -11.05 -5.12
CA GLY A 233 7.25 -12.42 -5.16
C GLY A 233 7.12 -13.07 -3.78
N LEU A 234 7.53 -12.40 -2.68
CA LEU A 234 7.31 -12.89 -1.32
C LEU A 234 5.83 -13.15 -1.03
N GLY A 235 4.94 -12.27 -1.48
CA GLY A 235 3.50 -12.45 -1.32
C GLY A 235 2.98 -13.68 -2.09
N LEU A 236 3.53 -13.93 -3.29
CA LEU A 236 3.23 -15.13 -4.06
C LEU A 236 3.77 -16.39 -3.38
N ALA A 237 5.00 -16.34 -2.83
CA ALA A 237 5.60 -17.45 -2.09
C ALA A 237 4.79 -17.78 -0.81
N ASP A 238 4.36 -16.76 -0.05
CA ASP A 238 3.51 -16.90 1.13
C ASP A 238 2.15 -17.54 0.78
N MET A 239 1.54 -17.11 -0.33
CA MET A 239 0.33 -17.72 -0.86
C MET A 239 0.56 -19.18 -1.29
N ALA A 240 1.67 -19.48 -1.98
CA ALA A 240 2.01 -20.84 -2.38
C ALA A 240 2.27 -21.75 -1.17
N ALA A 241 2.92 -21.27 -0.12
CA ALA A 241 3.09 -21.98 1.13
C ALA A 241 1.75 -22.28 1.80
N THR A 242 0.85 -21.30 1.82
CA THR A 242 -0.54 -21.47 2.30
C THR A 242 -1.29 -22.57 1.54
N ILE A 243 -1.17 -22.61 0.21
CA ILE A 243 -1.78 -23.66 -0.62
C ILE A 243 -1.20 -25.04 -0.28
N ARG A 244 0.13 -25.13 -0.16
CA ARG A 244 0.83 -26.39 0.14
C ARG A 244 0.53 -26.96 1.54
N SER A 245 0.26 -26.09 2.51
CA SER A 245 -0.03 -26.52 3.88
C SER A 245 -1.28 -27.38 3.99
N GLY A 246 -2.19 -27.34 3.01
CA GLY A 246 -3.47 -28.05 3.04
C GLY A 246 -4.39 -27.59 4.18
N ALA A 247 -4.04 -26.52 4.89
CA ALA A 247 -4.87 -26.00 5.98
C ALA A 247 -6.27 -25.61 5.45
N PRO A 248 -7.33 -25.74 6.27
CA PRO A 248 -8.66 -25.28 5.88
C PRO A 248 -8.59 -23.81 5.39
N ARG A 249 -9.11 -23.53 4.21
CA ARG A 249 -9.00 -22.20 3.56
C ARG A 249 -9.63 -21.07 4.36
N THR A 250 -10.50 -21.41 5.32
CA THR A 250 -11.05 -20.48 6.32
C THR A 250 -10.05 -20.10 7.42
N ALA A 251 -9.01 -20.92 7.64
CA ALA A 251 -7.96 -20.70 8.64
C ALA A 251 -6.61 -20.34 8.02
N ALA A 252 -6.38 -20.71 6.74
CA ALA A 252 -5.13 -20.46 6.05
C ALA A 252 -5.20 -19.10 5.32
N ARG A 253 -4.54 -18.10 5.87
CA ARG A 253 -4.53 -16.76 5.31
C ARG A 253 -3.11 -16.38 4.91
N HIS A 254 -2.87 -16.25 3.62
CA HIS A 254 -1.67 -15.58 3.12
C HIS A 254 -1.79 -14.07 3.39
N ARG A 255 -0.67 -13.42 3.65
CA ARG A 255 -0.63 -12.06 4.19
C ARG A 255 -1.02 -10.99 3.16
N ALA A 256 -0.51 -11.12 1.92
CA ALA A 256 -0.86 -10.23 0.81
C ALA A 256 -2.20 -10.67 0.16
N SER A 257 -3.26 -10.72 0.97
CA SER A 257 -4.56 -11.28 0.60
C SER A 257 -5.43 -10.34 -0.23
N GLY A 258 -6.39 -10.93 -0.96
CA GLY A 258 -7.42 -10.16 -1.67
C GLY A 258 -8.27 -9.28 -0.75
N ALA A 259 -8.51 -9.70 0.49
CA ALA A 259 -9.22 -8.88 1.48
C ALA A 259 -8.43 -7.63 1.86
N LEU A 260 -7.11 -7.76 2.07
CA LEU A 260 -6.21 -6.61 2.29
C LEU A 260 -6.22 -5.69 1.07
N ALA A 261 -6.06 -6.23 -0.12
CA ALA A 261 -6.02 -5.45 -1.35
C ALA A 261 -7.35 -4.73 -1.65
N LEU A 262 -8.48 -5.39 -1.39
CA LEU A 262 -9.80 -4.78 -1.50
C LEU A 262 -9.98 -3.63 -0.50
N HIS A 263 -9.50 -3.80 0.74
CA HIS A 263 -9.56 -2.77 1.76
C HIS A 263 -8.70 -1.55 1.38
N VAL A 264 -7.50 -1.77 0.86
CA VAL A 264 -6.63 -0.70 0.34
C VAL A 264 -7.27 0.01 -0.86
N LEU A 265 -7.90 -0.73 -1.78
CA LEU A 265 -8.63 -0.17 -2.92
C LEU A 265 -9.83 0.68 -2.45
N ASP A 266 -10.59 0.19 -1.47
CA ASP A 266 -11.70 0.95 -0.85
C ASP A 266 -11.18 2.24 -0.20
N ALA A 267 -10.05 2.18 0.51
CA ALA A 267 -9.44 3.37 1.11
C ALA A 267 -9.03 4.41 0.05
N MET A 268 -8.37 3.99 -1.04
CA MET A 268 -7.99 4.91 -2.12
C MET A 268 -9.20 5.58 -2.77
N GLN A 269 -10.24 4.82 -3.06
CA GLN A 269 -11.46 5.33 -3.67
C GLN A 269 -12.22 6.25 -2.71
N SER A 270 -12.34 5.85 -1.44
CA SER A 270 -12.98 6.65 -0.39
C SER A 270 -12.24 7.98 -0.12
N ILE A 271 -10.90 8.00 -0.26
CA ILE A 271 -10.10 9.22 -0.19
C ILE A 271 -10.49 10.20 -1.31
N LEU A 272 -10.62 9.76 -2.56
CA LEU A 272 -11.05 10.62 -3.66
C LEU A 272 -12.51 11.06 -3.51
N GLU A 273 -13.40 10.15 -3.13
CA GLU A 273 -14.83 10.45 -2.86
C GLU A 273 -14.98 11.46 -1.71
N SER A 274 -14.14 11.37 -0.68
CA SER A 274 -14.12 12.31 0.44
C SER A 274 -13.67 13.71 -0.03
N ALA A 275 -12.62 13.77 -0.83
CA ALA A 275 -12.11 15.03 -1.37
C ALA A 275 -13.13 15.74 -2.26
N GLU A 276 -13.84 14.99 -3.11
CA GLU A 276 -14.91 15.52 -3.98
C GLU A 276 -16.11 16.03 -3.17
N ALA A 277 -16.59 15.20 -2.22
CA ALA A 277 -17.74 15.53 -1.39
C ALA A 277 -17.43 16.52 -0.25
N ARG A 278 -16.12 16.73 0.07
CA ARG A 278 -15.64 17.51 1.24
C ARG A 278 -16.21 17.00 2.57
N GLN A 279 -16.31 15.69 2.72
CA GLN A 279 -16.89 15.02 3.88
C GLN A 279 -16.10 13.77 4.25
N TRP A 280 -16.17 13.40 5.52
CA TRP A 280 -15.67 12.10 5.96
C TRP A 280 -16.37 10.96 5.24
N ARG A 281 -15.62 9.91 4.96
CA ARG A 281 -16.11 8.64 4.41
C ARG A 281 -15.72 7.50 5.32
N THR A 282 -16.72 6.75 5.79
CA THR A 282 -16.51 5.47 6.46
C THR A 282 -16.25 4.40 5.39
N LEU A 283 -15.24 3.59 5.58
CA LEU A 283 -14.95 2.49 4.67
C LEU A 283 -16.04 1.41 4.74
N THR A 284 -16.30 0.79 3.60
CA THR A 284 -17.32 -0.26 3.46
C THR A 284 -16.74 -1.67 3.55
N THR A 285 -15.42 -1.76 3.61
CA THR A 285 -14.67 -3.00 3.73
C THR A 285 -13.89 -3.03 5.03
N SER A 286 -13.44 -4.21 5.40
CA SER A 286 -12.49 -4.41 6.50
C SER A 286 -11.57 -5.57 6.14
N CYS A 287 -10.44 -5.65 6.81
CA CYS A 287 -9.54 -6.79 6.72
C CYS A 287 -8.90 -7.06 8.09
N GLU A 288 -8.34 -8.24 8.26
CA GLU A 288 -7.50 -8.48 9.43
C GLU A 288 -6.15 -7.76 9.24
N ARG A 289 -5.56 -7.31 10.34
CA ARG A 289 -4.18 -6.86 10.36
C ARG A 289 -3.29 -8.05 9.95
N PRO A 290 -2.49 -7.97 8.87
CA PRO A 290 -1.67 -9.10 8.44
C PRO A 290 -0.74 -9.57 9.55
N ALA A 291 -0.64 -10.88 9.74
CA ALA A 291 0.31 -11.44 10.71
C ALA A 291 1.75 -11.12 10.30
N PRO A 292 2.69 -10.97 11.25
CA PRO A 292 4.10 -10.84 10.91
C PRO A 292 4.61 -12.06 10.13
N LEU A 293 5.62 -11.85 9.29
CA LEU A 293 6.27 -12.96 8.58
C LEU A 293 7.09 -13.74 9.60
N SER A 294 6.81 -15.04 9.74
CA SER A 294 7.63 -15.91 10.55
C SER A 294 8.93 -16.25 9.81
N THR A 295 10.03 -16.38 10.54
CA THR A 295 11.35 -16.76 9.99
C THR A 295 11.37 -18.18 9.36
N GLU A 296 10.29 -18.94 9.49
CA GLU A 296 10.16 -20.31 8.98
C GLU A 296 9.63 -20.42 7.54
N VAL A 297 9.25 -19.32 6.89
CA VAL A 297 8.71 -19.35 5.49
C VAL A 297 9.81 -19.52 4.45
N ALA A 298 11.08 -19.53 4.84
CA ALA A 298 12.25 -19.53 3.95
C ALA A 298 12.89 -20.92 3.69
N ALA A 299 12.21 -22.02 4.00
CA ALA A 299 12.73 -23.37 3.75
C ALA A 299 11.95 -24.12 2.65
#